data_df2d0a11d5c6369605ee2ee7556a6062
#
_entry.id   df2d0a11d5c6369605ee2ee7556a6062
#
_cell.length_a   1.000
_cell.length_b   1.000
_cell.length_c   1.000
_cell.angle_alpha   90.00
_cell.angle_beta   90.00
_cell.angle_gamma   90.00
#
_symmetry.space_group_name_H-M   'P 1'
#
loop_
_entity.id
_entity.type
_entity.pdbx_description
1 polymer ?
#
loop_
_entity_poly.entity_id
_entity_poly.type
_entity_poly.pdbx_seq_one_letter_code
_entity_poly.pdbx_strand_id
1 'polypeptide(L)'
;SFAALALTQWFCYVLMRTMDRSGFEVETIAFFLCTLGLEICATSTPDDLTKEIILIIVGIALFFLLGWWLRDLSHVKALRWPAAIISLALLALNLFAAREVFGAKNWLTIAGFSLQPSELIKVAFIYVGATSINRMFRSKSILLFIAFSAICVGGLALMGDFGSALIFF
;
A
#
# COMPACT_ATOMS: atom_id res chain seq x y z
N SER A 1 13.16 -16.20 13.50
CA SER A 1 12.48 -14.98 12.99
C SER A 1 13.44 -14.03 12.29
N PHE A 2 14.43 -13.46 12.95
CA PHE A 2 15.40 -12.54 12.31
C PHE A 2 16.23 -13.20 11.20
N ALA A 3 16.61 -14.47 11.34
CA ALA A 3 17.28 -15.22 10.28
C ALA A 3 16.40 -15.34 9.01
N ALA A 4 15.10 -15.53 9.17
CA ALA A 4 14.16 -15.55 8.04
C ALA A 4 14.11 -14.20 7.33
N LEU A 5 14.08 -13.08 8.06
CA LEU A 5 14.13 -11.74 7.49
C LEU A 5 15.44 -11.52 6.72
N ALA A 6 16.58 -11.86 7.31
CA ALA A 6 17.90 -11.73 6.67
C ALA A 6 17.99 -12.57 5.37
N LEU A 7 17.49 -13.80 5.39
CA LEU A 7 17.43 -14.66 4.20
C LEU A 7 16.51 -14.06 3.12
N THR A 8 15.36 -13.53 3.51
CA THR A 8 14.43 -12.88 2.59
C THR A 8 15.03 -11.61 1.98
N GLN A 9 15.73 -10.81 2.77
CA GLN A 9 16.44 -9.63 2.29
C GLN A 9 17.53 -10.01 1.28
N TRP A 10 18.34 -11.01 1.60
CA TRP A 10 19.39 -11.51 0.70
C TRP A 10 18.81 -12.06 -0.60
N PHE A 11 17.73 -12.87 -0.51
CA PHE A 11 17.02 -13.38 -1.68
C PHE A 11 16.46 -12.25 -2.55
N CYS A 12 15.83 -11.25 -1.93
CA CYS A 12 15.31 -10.08 -2.61
C CYS A 12 16.42 -9.32 -3.35
N TYR A 13 17.57 -9.10 -2.70
CA TYR A 13 18.73 -8.46 -3.31
C TYR A 13 19.23 -9.23 -4.54
N VAL A 14 19.42 -10.55 -4.41
CA VAL A 14 19.87 -11.40 -5.53
C VAL A 14 18.87 -11.36 -6.68
N LEU A 15 17.58 -11.46 -6.39
CA LEU A 15 16.53 -11.43 -7.41
C LEU A 15 16.48 -10.09 -8.16
N MET A 16 16.60 -8.97 -7.46
CA MET A 16 16.62 -7.66 -8.08
C MET A 16 17.88 -7.44 -8.92
N ARG A 17 19.02 -7.96 -8.50
CA ARG A 17 20.25 -7.92 -9.26
C ARG A 17 20.17 -8.75 -10.55
N THR A 18 19.48 -9.89 -10.55
CA THR A 18 19.22 -10.68 -11.76
C THR A 18 18.27 -9.98 -12.73
N MET A 19 17.48 -9.02 -12.24
CA MET A 19 16.59 -8.17 -13.05
C MET A 19 17.28 -6.88 -13.56
N ASP A 20 18.62 -6.79 -13.49
CA ASP A 20 19.44 -5.63 -13.88
C ASP A 20 19.05 -4.31 -13.17
N ARG A 21 18.54 -4.39 -11.94
CA ARG A 21 18.31 -3.20 -11.12
C ARG A 21 19.57 -2.81 -10.36
N SER A 22 19.92 -1.54 -10.41
CA SER A 22 21.13 -0.98 -9.77
C SER A 22 20.85 -0.14 -8.53
N GLY A 23 19.61 0.32 -8.30
CA GLY A 23 19.22 1.11 -7.14
C GLY A 23 18.43 0.25 -6.16
N PHE A 24 18.88 0.19 -4.89
CA PHE A 24 18.27 -0.61 -3.81
C PHE A 24 17.97 0.23 -2.56
N GLU A 25 17.99 1.55 -2.68
CA GLU A 25 17.89 2.45 -1.53
C GLU A 25 16.53 2.31 -0.84
N VAL A 26 15.45 2.27 -1.61
CA VAL A 26 14.08 2.19 -1.07
C VAL A 26 13.86 0.85 -0.37
N GLU A 27 14.30 -0.23 -1.01
CA GLU A 27 14.18 -1.59 -0.47
C GLU A 27 15.02 -1.75 0.81
N THR A 28 16.22 -1.15 0.83
CA THR A 28 17.09 -1.16 2.03
C THR A 28 16.42 -0.45 3.20
N ILE A 29 15.83 0.72 2.96
CA ILE A 29 15.07 1.45 3.98
C ILE A 29 13.85 0.64 4.44
N ALA A 30 13.11 0.02 3.52
CA ALA A 30 11.96 -0.81 3.84
C ALA A 30 12.36 -2.00 4.74
N PHE A 31 13.44 -2.72 4.41
CA PHE A 31 13.94 -3.81 5.24
C PHE A 31 14.44 -3.34 6.60
N PHE A 32 15.08 -2.18 6.66
CA PHE A 32 15.48 -1.57 7.95
C PHE A 32 14.26 -1.30 8.84
N LEU A 33 13.20 -0.71 8.28
CA LEU A 33 11.94 -0.48 9.01
C LEU A 33 11.26 -1.79 9.43
N CYS A 34 11.28 -2.82 8.58
CA CYS A 34 10.79 -4.15 8.95
C CYS A 34 11.59 -4.75 10.11
N THR A 35 12.92 -4.54 10.15
CA THR A 35 13.77 -5.01 11.26
C THR A 35 13.36 -4.34 12.57
N LEU A 36 13.20 -3.02 12.57
CA LEU A 36 12.74 -2.26 13.74
C LEU A 36 11.34 -2.71 14.18
N GLY A 37 10.42 -2.93 13.24
CA GLY A 37 9.08 -3.44 13.54
C GLY A 37 9.12 -4.82 14.20
N LEU A 38 9.96 -5.73 13.71
CA LEU A 38 10.14 -7.05 14.32
C LEU A 38 10.79 -6.99 15.71
N GLU A 39 11.71 -6.07 15.95
CA GLU A 39 12.30 -5.86 17.29
C GLU A 39 11.24 -5.40 18.30
N ILE A 40 10.39 -4.45 17.90
CA ILE A 40 9.28 -3.97 18.71
C ILE A 40 8.26 -5.09 18.96
N CYS A 41 7.91 -5.86 17.93
CA CYS A 41 7.00 -6.98 18.05
C CYS A 41 7.58 -8.07 18.99
N ALA A 42 8.88 -8.38 18.87
CA ALA A 42 9.54 -9.36 19.72
C ALA A 42 9.55 -8.97 21.20
N THR A 43 9.57 -7.67 21.51
CA THR A 43 9.57 -7.17 22.88
C THR A 43 8.17 -6.97 23.45
N SER A 44 7.20 -6.55 22.64
CA SER A 44 5.85 -6.17 23.09
C SER A 44 4.83 -7.29 22.93
N THR A 45 4.89 -8.05 21.82
CA THR A 45 3.90 -9.08 21.47
C THR A 45 4.58 -10.28 20.80
N PRO A 46 5.38 -11.07 21.54
CA PRO A 46 6.17 -12.15 20.97
C PRO A 46 5.34 -13.24 20.28
N ASP A 47 4.07 -13.42 20.68
CA ASP A 47 3.16 -14.40 20.07
C ASP A 47 2.75 -14.03 18.63
N ASP A 48 2.81 -12.75 18.26
CA ASP A 48 2.46 -12.27 16.93
C ASP A 48 3.65 -12.24 15.95
N LEU A 49 4.85 -12.54 16.43
CA LEU A 49 6.10 -12.47 15.66
C LEU A 49 6.09 -13.33 14.39
N THR A 50 5.42 -14.48 14.44
CA THR A 50 5.27 -15.36 13.28
C THR A 50 4.33 -14.76 12.23
N LYS A 51 3.26 -14.11 12.67
CA LYS A 51 2.31 -13.42 11.78
C LYS A 51 2.99 -12.26 11.05
N GLU A 52 3.77 -11.44 11.79
CA GLU A 52 4.50 -10.31 11.22
C GLU A 52 5.48 -10.74 10.12
N ILE A 53 6.23 -11.82 10.33
CA ILE A 53 7.14 -12.35 9.32
C ILE A 53 6.37 -12.82 8.08
N ILE A 54 5.26 -13.54 8.27
CA ILE A 54 4.42 -13.98 7.15
C ILE A 54 3.93 -12.78 6.36
N LEU A 55 3.47 -11.71 7.04
CA LEU A 55 3.02 -10.49 6.37
C LEU A 55 4.13 -9.80 5.58
N ILE A 56 5.35 -9.75 6.12
CA ILE A 56 6.53 -9.21 5.40
C ILE A 56 6.80 -10.03 4.13
N ILE A 57 6.81 -11.37 4.22
CA ILE A 57 7.05 -12.24 3.07
C ILE A 57 5.95 -12.07 2.01
N VAL A 58 4.69 -12.01 2.44
CA VAL A 58 3.55 -11.77 1.54
C VAL A 58 3.66 -10.40 0.89
N GLY A 59 4.03 -9.36 1.65
CA GLY A 59 4.25 -8.01 1.13
C GLY A 59 5.34 -7.96 0.04
N ILE A 60 6.44 -8.66 0.26
CA ILE A 60 7.53 -8.77 -0.72
C ILE A 60 7.07 -9.55 -1.98
N ALA A 61 6.33 -10.65 -1.80
CA ALA A 61 5.78 -11.39 -2.92
C ALA A 61 4.82 -10.54 -3.76
N LEU A 62 3.94 -9.76 -3.11
CA LEU A 62 3.06 -8.80 -3.77
C LEU A 62 3.84 -7.68 -4.48
N PHE A 63 4.91 -7.19 -3.88
CA PHE A 63 5.78 -6.20 -4.52
C PHE A 63 6.36 -6.69 -5.84
N PHE A 64 6.91 -7.90 -5.86
CA PHE A 64 7.44 -8.50 -7.10
C PHE A 64 6.35 -8.80 -8.12
N LEU A 65 5.21 -9.30 -7.69
CA LEU A 65 4.06 -9.60 -8.54
C LEU A 65 3.51 -8.32 -9.20
N LEU A 66 3.34 -7.27 -8.43
CA LEU A 66 2.93 -5.96 -8.94
C LEU A 66 3.99 -5.38 -9.88
N GLY A 67 5.27 -5.47 -9.51
CA GLY A 67 6.37 -4.99 -10.36
C GLY A 67 6.43 -5.72 -11.69
N TRP A 68 6.23 -7.03 -11.69
CA TRP A 68 6.15 -7.83 -12.91
C TRP A 68 4.94 -7.44 -13.77
N TRP A 69 3.78 -7.27 -13.15
CA TRP A 69 2.56 -6.92 -13.85
C TRP A 69 2.56 -5.51 -14.44
N LEU A 70 3.15 -4.54 -13.72
CA LEU A 70 3.28 -3.16 -14.18
C LEU A 70 4.26 -2.98 -15.35
N ARG A 71 5.02 -4.02 -15.73
CA ARG A 71 5.89 -3.99 -16.92
C ARG A 71 5.10 -3.85 -18.22
N ASP A 72 3.86 -4.35 -18.27
CA ASP A 72 3.00 -4.23 -19.45
C ASP A 72 2.05 -3.05 -19.31
N LEU A 73 2.39 -1.96 -20.01
CA LEU A 73 1.63 -0.71 -20.01
C LEU A 73 0.21 -0.84 -20.60
N SER A 74 -0.08 -1.92 -21.33
CA SER A 74 -1.42 -2.15 -21.89
C SER A 74 -2.43 -2.49 -20.80
N HIS A 75 -2.05 -3.37 -19.88
CA HIS A 75 -2.85 -3.74 -18.71
C HIS A 75 -3.04 -2.57 -17.75
N VAL A 76 -2.00 -1.75 -17.59
CA VAL A 76 -2.01 -0.59 -16.69
C VAL A 76 -3.10 0.41 -17.08
N LYS A 77 -3.30 0.67 -18.38
CA LYS A 77 -4.34 1.60 -18.82
C LYS A 77 -5.77 1.07 -18.64
N ALA A 78 -5.97 -0.23 -18.80
CA ALA A 78 -7.28 -0.87 -18.68
C ALA A 78 -7.78 -0.89 -17.23
N LEU A 79 -6.88 -1.03 -16.26
CA LEU A 79 -7.22 -1.17 -14.83
C LEU A 79 -7.47 0.14 -14.10
N ARG A 80 -7.30 1.28 -14.75
CA ARG A 80 -7.51 2.60 -14.12
C ARG A 80 -8.89 2.74 -13.49
N TRP A 81 -9.95 2.42 -14.23
CA TRP A 81 -11.31 2.52 -13.72
C TRP A 81 -11.65 1.50 -12.64
N PRO A 82 -11.33 0.21 -12.82
CA PRO A 82 -11.45 -0.76 -11.73
C PRO A 82 -10.70 -0.33 -10.47
N ALA A 83 -9.47 0.15 -10.57
CA ALA A 83 -8.69 0.61 -9.42
C ALA A 83 -9.36 1.79 -8.70
N ALA A 84 -9.88 2.77 -9.44
CA ALA A 84 -10.62 3.89 -8.86
C ALA A 84 -11.90 3.43 -8.15
N ILE A 85 -12.66 2.52 -8.76
CA ILE A 85 -13.90 1.99 -8.17
C ILE A 85 -13.60 1.17 -6.92
N ILE A 86 -12.59 0.30 -6.97
CA ILE A 86 -12.17 -0.53 -5.82
C ILE A 86 -11.69 0.36 -4.67
N SER A 87 -10.91 1.42 -4.95
CA SER A 87 -10.44 2.32 -3.89
C SER A 87 -11.61 3.08 -3.24
N LEU A 88 -12.60 3.55 -4.01
CA LEU A 88 -13.78 4.20 -3.46
C LEU A 88 -14.66 3.21 -2.68
N ALA A 89 -14.79 1.97 -3.14
CA ALA A 89 -15.51 0.93 -2.41
C ALA A 89 -14.80 0.58 -1.09
N LEU A 90 -13.47 0.47 -1.09
CA LEU A 90 -12.68 0.27 0.14
C LEU A 90 -12.81 1.46 1.09
N LEU A 91 -12.83 2.69 0.57
CA LEU A 91 -13.04 3.89 1.37
C LEU A 91 -14.40 3.88 2.05
N ALA A 92 -15.45 3.57 1.31
CA ALA A 92 -16.81 3.45 1.83
C ALA A 92 -16.90 2.32 2.87
N LEU A 93 -16.36 1.14 2.57
CA LEU A 93 -16.32 0.01 3.49
C LEU A 93 -15.59 0.38 4.78
N ASN A 94 -14.46 1.09 4.68
CA ASN A 94 -13.70 1.53 5.85
C ASN A 94 -14.50 2.52 6.70
N LEU A 95 -15.18 3.48 6.07
CA LEU A 95 -15.98 4.49 6.76
C LEU A 95 -17.13 3.87 7.59
N PHE A 96 -17.75 2.78 7.07
CA PHE A 96 -18.90 2.15 7.73
C PHE A 96 -18.52 0.97 8.63
N ALA A 97 -17.46 0.22 8.34
CA ALA A 97 -17.13 -1.03 8.99
C ALA A 97 -15.86 -0.98 9.86
N ALA A 98 -15.02 0.04 9.74
CA ALA A 98 -13.79 0.10 10.51
C ALA A 98 -14.02 0.42 11.99
N ARG A 99 -13.17 -0.16 12.83
CA ARG A 99 -13.12 0.14 14.25
C ARG A 99 -12.30 1.39 14.51
N GLU A 100 -12.70 2.15 15.50
CA GLU A 100 -11.96 3.30 15.98
C GLU A 100 -10.78 2.83 16.85
N VAL A 101 -9.57 3.17 16.44
CA VAL A 101 -8.34 2.90 17.19
C VAL A 101 -7.55 4.20 17.24
N PHE A 102 -7.25 4.67 18.45
CA PHE A 102 -6.55 5.95 18.67
C PHE A 102 -7.20 7.19 18.01
N GLY A 103 -8.54 7.22 17.97
CA GLY A 103 -9.29 8.33 17.40
C GLY A 103 -9.44 8.32 15.87
N ALA A 104 -8.93 7.30 15.20
CA ALA A 104 -9.10 7.11 13.76
C ALA A 104 -9.80 5.76 13.45
N LYS A 105 -10.75 5.79 12.50
CA LYS A 105 -11.48 4.60 12.05
C LYS A 105 -10.78 3.96 10.85
N ASN A 106 -9.61 3.33 11.10
CA ASN A 106 -8.73 2.90 10.01
C ASN A 106 -8.50 1.40 9.96
N TRP A 107 -8.89 0.65 11.01
CA TRP A 107 -8.49 -0.74 11.15
C TRP A 107 -9.66 -1.68 10.93
N LEU A 108 -9.48 -2.64 10.01
CA LEU A 108 -10.35 -3.80 9.81
C LEU A 108 -9.64 -5.05 10.29
N THR A 109 -10.28 -5.81 11.17
CA THR A 109 -9.77 -7.10 11.61
C THR A 109 -10.50 -8.22 10.86
N ILE A 110 -9.77 -8.92 10.00
CA ILE A 110 -10.29 -10.03 9.19
C ILE A 110 -9.48 -11.29 9.53
N ALA A 111 -10.16 -12.32 10.02
CA ALA A 111 -9.55 -13.61 10.36
C ALA A 111 -8.31 -13.51 11.30
N GLY A 112 -8.32 -12.55 12.23
CA GLY A 112 -7.21 -12.33 13.18
C GLY A 112 -6.05 -11.49 12.65
N PHE A 113 -6.13 -11.03 11.39
CA PHE A 113 -5.19 -10.05 10.82
C PHE A 113 -5.81 -8.66 10.86
N SER A 114 -5.05 -7.68 11.33
CA SER A 114 -5.45 -6.27 11.29
C SER A 114 -4.92 -5.65 10.00
N LEU A 115 -5.85 -5.23 9.14
CA LEU A 115 -5.54 -4.57 7.87
C LEU A 115 -6.01 -3.12 7.95
N GLN A 116 -5.21 -2.25 7.35
CA GLN A 116 -5.55 -0.83 7.20
C GLN A 116 -5.89 -0.55 5.74
N PRO A 117 -7.18 -0.48 5.35
CA PRO A 117 -7.59 -0.27 3.97
C PRO A 117 -7.06 1.02 3.35
N SER A 118 -6.79 2.06 4.15
CA SER A 118 -6.19 3.31 3.68
C SER A 118 -4.83 3.11 2.98
N GLU A 119 -4.05 2.08 3.37
CA GLU A 119 -2.80 1.74 2.70
C GLU A 119 -3.03 1.24 1.27
N LEU A 120 -4.06 0.41 1.07
CA LEU A 120 -4.44 -0.05 -0.28
C LEU A 120 -5.02 1.09 -1.12
N ILE A 121 -5.79 1.99 -0.50
CA ILE A 121 -6.32 3.19 -1.16
C ILE A 121 -5.17 4.09 -1.64
N LYS A 122 -4.09 4.25 -0.86
CA LYS A 122 -2.89 5.01 -1.27
C LYS A 122 -2.26 4.42 -2.54
N VAL A 123 -2.07 3.11 -2.58
CA VAL A 123 -1.52 2.43 -3.76
C VAL A 123 -2.43 2.64 -4.98
N ALA A 124 -3.73 2.45 -4.83
CA ALA A 124 -4.70 2.65 -5.90
C ALA A 124 -4.74 4.12 -6.36
N PHE A 125 -4.64 5.08 -5.45
CA PHE A 125 -4.59 6.52 -5.75
C PHE A 125 -3.38 6.88 -6.61
N ILE A 126 -2.18 6.44 -6.20
CA ILE A 126 -0.93 6.64 -6.98
C ILE A 126 -1.08 6.03 -8.38
N TYR A 127 -1.65 4.84 -8.47
CA TYR A 127 -1.88 4.15 -9.73
C TYR A 127 -2.84 4.92 -10.64
N VAL A 128 -3.99 5.36 -10.12
CA VAL A 128 -4.97 6.17 -10.87
C VAL A 128 -4.36 7.50 -11.29
N GLY A 129 -3.58 8.15 -10.44
CA GLY A 129 -2.85 9.38 -10.74
C GLY A 129 -1.86 9.18 -11.88
N ALA A 130 -0.95 8.22 -11.73
CA ALA A 130 0.08 7.93 -12.74
C ALA A 130 -0.53 7.60 -14.12
N THR A 131 -1.59 6.81 -14.16
CA THR A 131 -2.28 6.47 -15.41
C THR A 131 -3.10 7.62 -16.00
N SER A 132 -3.40 8.63 -15.20
CA SER A 132 -4.14 9.83 -15.63
C SER A 132 -3.25 10.89 -16.25
N ILE A 133 -1.95 10.95 -15.89
CA ILE A 133 -1.00 11.98 -16.33
C ILE A 133 -0.97 12.10 -17.85
N ASN A 134 -0.91 10.99 -18.60
CA ASN A 134 -0.90 11.00 -20.06
C ASN A 134 -2.18 11.56 -20.71
N ARG A 135 -3.25 11.72 -19.94
CA ARG A 135 -4.54 12.25 -20.38
C ARG A 135 -4.89 13.60 -19.74
N MET A 136 -4.00 14.17 -18.94
CA MET A 136 -4.23 15.45 -18.25
C MET A 136 -4.42 16.64 -19.20
N PHE A 137 -3.95 16.53 -20.44
CA PHE A 137 -4.22 17.54 -21.47
C PHE A 137 -5.69 17.58 -21.95
N ARG A 138 -6.53 16.63 -21.51
CA ARG A 138 -7.98 16.67 -21.72
C ARG A 138 -8.68 17.17 -20.44
N SER A 139 -9.30 18.31 -20.51
CA SER A 139 -10.03 19.00 -19.43
C SER A 139 -10.94 18.07 -18.59
N LYS A 140 -11.69 17.17 -19.25
CA LYS A 140 -12.56 16.20 -18.57
C LYS A 140 -11.80 15.17 -17.71
N SER A 141 -10.60 14.76 -18.10
CA SER A 141 -9.80 13.79 -17.35
C SER A 141 -9.20 14.39 -16.08
N ILE A 142 -8.82 15.67 -16.13
CA ILE A 142 -8.33 16.41 -14.98
C ILE A 142 -9.46 16.58 -13.95
N LEU A 143 -10.65 16.99 -14.39
CA LEU A 143 -11.79 17.20 -13.51
C LEU A 143 -12.19 15.90 -12.78
N LEU A 144 -12.20 14.77 -13.48
CA LEU A 144 -12.48 13.45 -12.88
C LEU A 144 -11.42 13.05 -11.86
N PHE A 145 -10.14 13.32 -12.12
CA PHE A 145 -9.08 13.03 -11.16
C PHE A 145 -9.15 13.93 -9.93
N ILE A 146 -9.42 15.22 -10.11
CA ILE A 146 -9.63 16.16 -9.00
C ILE A 146 -10.82 15.72 -8.15
N ALA A 147 -11.95 15.36 -8.76
CA ALA A 147 -13.12 14.85 -8.04
C ALA A 147 -12.79 13.57 -7.25
N PHE A 148 -12.09 12.62 -7.87
CA PHE A 148 -11.63 11.40 -7.21
C PHE A 148 -10.71 11.72 -6.01
N SER A 149 -9.74 12.62 -6.19
CA SER A 149 -8.84 13.06 -5.13
C SER A 149 -9.60 13.73 -3.98
N ALA A 150 -10.53 14.62 -4.29
CA ALA A 150 -11.35 15.30 -3.30
C ALA A 150 -12.21 14.33 -2.47
N ILE A 151 -12.77 13.29 -3.11
CA ILE A 151 -13.53 12.23 -2.41
C ILE A 151 -12.60 11.42 -1.50
N CYS A 152 -11.40 11.06 -1.96
CA CYS A 152 -10.43 10.33 -1.15
C CYS A 152 -9.97 11.15 0.07
N VAL A 153 -9.58 12.40 -0.14
CA VAL A 153 -9.17 13.33 0.93
C VAL A 153 -10.29 13.54 1.93
N GLY A 154 -11.50 13.84 1.45
CA GLY A 154 -12.68 14.06 2.29
C GLY A 154 -13.04 12.82 3.11
N GLY A 155 -13.03 11.65 2.50
CA GLY A 155 -13.31 10.39 3.18
C GLY A 155 -12.27 10.05 4.26
N LEU A 156 -10.98 10.21 3.98
CA LEU A 156 -9.90 10.02 4.95
C LEU A 156 -9.98 11.01 6.11
N ALA A 157 -10.30 12.28 5.82
CA ALA A 157 -10.50 13.30 6.83
C ALA A 157 -11.70 12.97 7.75
N LEU A 158 -12.82 12.47 7.19
CA LEU A 158 -13.98 12.04 7.96
C LEU A 158 -13.69 10.84 8.87
N MET A 159 -12.72 10.00 8.50
CA MET A 159 -12.26 8.88 9.32
C MET A 159 -11.24 9.29 10.39
N GLY A 160 -10.83 10.56 10.45
CA GLY A 160 -9.79 11.05 11.36
C GLY A 160 -8.36 10.73 10.92
N ASP A 161 -8.18 10.21 9.70
CA ASP A 161 -6.86 9.90 9.14
C ASP A 161 -6.29 11.12 8.39
N PHE A 162 -5.98 12.16 9.15
CA PHE A 162 -5.43 13.40 8.59
C PHE A 162 -4.05 13.22 7.98
N GLY A 163 -3.25 12.27 8.51
CA GLY A 163 -1.93 11.94 7.96
C GLY A 163 -2.02 11.41 6.55
N SER A 164 -2.89 10.42 6.32
CA SER A 164 -3.15 9.91 4.97
C SER A 164 -3.82 10.97 4.09
N ALA A 165 -4.78 11.73 4.59
CA ALA A 165 -5.43 12.80 3.83
C ALA A 165 -4.43 13.84 3.30
N LEU A 166 -3.42 14.21 4.09
CA LEU A 166 -2.37 15.15 3.67
C LEU A 166 -1.50 14.60 2.52
N ILE A 167 -1.27 13.29 2.47
CA ILE A 167 -0.49 12.66 1.38
C ILE A 167 -1.24 12.72 0.04
N PHE A 168 -2.58 12.74 0.08
CA PHE A 168 -3.42 12.77 -1.12
C PHE A 168 -3.68 14.20 -1.63
N PHE A 169 -3.40 15.20 -0.80
CA PHE A 169 -3.55 16.62 -1.13
C PHE A 169 -2.30 17.19 -1.83
#